data_e4f204bd20258230ad383d28700a0880
#
_entry.id   e4f204bd20258230ad383d28700a0880
#
_cell.length_a   1.000
_cell.length_b   1.000
_cell.length_c   1.000
_cell.angle_alpha   90.00
_cell.angle_beta   90.00
_cell.angle_gamma   90.00
#
_symmetry.space_group_name_H-M   'P 1'
#
loop_
_entity.id
_entity.type
_entity.pdbx_description
1 polymer ?
#
loop_
_entity_poly.entity_id
_entity_poly.type
_entity_poly.pdbx_seq_one_letter_code
_entity_poly.pdbx_strand_id
1 'polypeptide(L)'
;MNPLSAFLPESCIHDDLITRLAYTRDASMYRLIPEAVVRPKDEQGVRSLLEYSRSSGTPITFRTAGTSLSGQSITTGIIAEVLYDWQKFKILENGNAIWCQPGVNGAVANKILTPYQRRIGPDPASIN
;
A
#
# COMPACT_ATOMS: atom_id res chain seq x y z
N MET A 1 -3.20 24.35 -7.34
CA MET A 1 -2.34 23.72 -6.30
C MET A 1 -3.19 22.64 -5.63
N ASN A 2 -2.70 21.40 -5.56
CA ASN A 2 -3.46 20.29 -4.94
C ASN A 2 -3.52 20.52 -3.43
N PRO A 3 -4.71 20.44 -2.78
CA PRO A 3 -4.84 20.64 -1.32
C PRO A 3 -3.93 19.72 -0.48
N LEU A 4 -3.58 18.55 -1.01
CA LEU A 4 -2.64 17.61 -0.38
C LEU A 4 -1.23 18.20 -0.19
N SER A 5 -0.81 19.18 -1.02
CA SER A 5 0.53 19.80 -0.92
C SER A 5 0.76 20.55 0.40
N ALA A 6 -0.30 20.91 1.12
CA ALA A 6 -0.20 21.49 2.46
C ALA A 6 0.18 20.46 3.54
N PHE A 7 0.01 19.16 3.26
CA PHE A 7 0.21 18.07 4.22
C PHE A 7 1.39 17.17 3.86
N LEU A 8 1.70 17.06 2.56
CA LEU A 8 2.67 16.12 2.02
C LEU A 8 3.55 16.77 0.96
N PRO A 9 4.82 16.32 0.82
CA PRO A 9 5.67 16.74 -0.29
C PRO A 9 5.03 16.42 -1.65
N GLU A 10 5.14 17.32 -2.61
CA GLU A 10 4.62 17.12 -3.98
C GLU A 10 5.16 15.84 -4.63
N SER A 11 6.40 15.45 -4.33
CA SER A 11 7.00 14.22 -4.83
C SER A 11 6.29 12.92 -4.40
N CYS A 12 5.42 13.00 -3.41
CA CYS A 12 4.59 11.87 -2.95
C CYS A 12 3.18 11.88 -3.56
N ILE A 13 2.78 12.94 -4.27
CA ILE A 13 1.42 13.15 -4.77
C ILE A 13 1.41 12.95 -6.28
N HIS A 14 0.58 12.06 -6.76
CA HIS A 14 0.41 11.74 -8.18
C HIS A 14 -1.07 11.92 -8.54
N ASP A 15 -1.43 13.08 -9.05
CA ASP A 15 -2.81 13.44 -9.44
C ASP A 15 -2.98 13.58 -10.96
N ASP A 16 -1.92 13.28 -11.72
CA ASP A 16 -1.99 13.24 -13.17
C ASP A 16 -2.92 12.11 -13.67
N LEU A 17 -3.58 12.35 -14.79
CA LEU A 17 -4.60 11.46 -15.32
C LEU A 17 -4.05 10.04 -15.61
N ILE A 18 -2.82 9.93 -16.10
CA ILE A 18 -2.22 8.64 -16.46
C ILE A 18 -2.04 7.78 -15.21
N THR A 19 -1.44 8.34 -14.16
CA THR A 19 -1.29 7.63 -12.88
C THR A 19 -2.65 7.24 -12.32
N ARG A 20 -3.61 8.15 -12.25
CA ARG A 20 -4.95 7.88 -11.74
C ARG A 20 -5.65 6.76 -12.51
N LEU A 21 -5.53 6.73 -13.84
CA LEU A 21 -6.08 5.66 -14.68
C LEU A 21 -5.40 4.32 -14.46
N ALA A 22 -4.09 4.28 -14.21
CA ALA A 22 -3.36 3.05 -13.89
C ALA A 22 -3.86 2.39 -12.59
N TYR A 23 -4.38 3.17 -11.65
CA TYR A 23 -4.87 2.70 -10.36
C TYR A 23 -6.40 2.49 -10.29
N THR A 24 -7.10 2.55 -11.41
CA THR A 24 -8.57 2.38 -11.46
C THR A 24 -9.05 0.96 -11.16
N ARG A 25 -8.17 -0.02 -11.23
CA ARG A 25 -8.51 -1.45 -11.12
C ARG A 25 -7.66 -2.15 -10.06
N ASP A 26 -8.25 -3.15 -9.47
CA ASP A 26 -7.56 -4.24 -8.79
C ASP A 26 -7.86 -5.57 -9.55
N ALA A 27 -7.78 -6.71 -8.90
CA ALA A 27 -8.11 -8.00 -9.51
C ALA A 27 -9.63 -8.28 -9.55
N SER A 28 -10.47 -7.32 -9.13
CA SER A 28 -11.92 -7.42 -9.19
C SER A 28 -12.48 -6.97 -10.55
N MET A 29 -13.79 -7.11 -10.71
CA MET A 29 -14.51 -6.58 -11.86
C MET A 29 -14.80 -5.08 -11.78
N TYR A 30 -14.58 -4.45 -10.63
CA TYR A 30 -14.91 -3.05 -10.38
C TYR A 30 -13.87 -2.10 -10.97
N ARG A 31 -14.29 -0.86 -11.18
CA ARG A 31 -13.41 0.22 -11.65
C ARG A 31 -13.83 1.53 -10.99
N LEU A 32 -12.91 2.16 -10.28
CA LEU A 32 -13.08 3.49 -9.70
C LEU A 32 -11.86 4.35 -10.02
N ILE A 33 -12.07 5.60 -10.40
CA ILE A 33 -10.97 6.53 -10.70
C ILE A 33 -10.66 7.30 -9.40
N PRO A 34 -9.47 7.17 -8.82
CA PRO A 34 -9.10 7.94 -7.62
C PRO A 34 -8.89 9.42 -7.94
N GLU A 35 -9.07 10.28 -6.94
CA GLU A 35 -8.69 11.69 -7.03
C GLU A 35 -7.17 11.87 -7.14
N ALA A 36 -6.42 11.09 -6.39
CA ALA A 36 -4.96 11.05 -6.40
C ALA A 36 -4.43 9.70 -5.92
N VAL A 37 -3.19 9.40 -6.31
CA VAL A 37 -2.37 8.34 -5.72
C VAL A 37 -1.28 9.00 -4.89
N VAL A 38 -1.20 8.66 -3.61
CA VAL A 38 -0.18 9.18 -2.69
C VAL A 38 0.74 8.04 -2.28
N ARG A 39 2.06 8.29 -2.34
CA ARG A 39 3.11 7.34 -1.94
C ARG A 39 3.82 7.85 -0.68
N PRO A 40 3.23 7.62 0.51
CA PRO A 40 3.87 8.05 1.75
C PRO A 40 5.13 7.21 1.98
N LYS A 41 6.27 7.86 2.22
CA LYS A 41 7.57 7.17 2.36
C LYS A 41 7.78 6.56 3.75
N ASP A 42 7.05 7.05 4.74
CA ASP A 42 7.20 6.68 6.14
C ASP A 42 5.89 6.87 6.93
N GLU A 43 5.94 6.54 8.21
CA GLU A 43 4.80 6.67 9.12
C GLU A 43 4.34 8.13 9.27
N GLN A 44 5.26 9.10 9.19
CA GLN A 44 4.89 10.52 9.27
C GLN A 44 4.06 10.92 8.06
N GLY A 45 4.44 10.47 6.85
CA GLY A 45 3.65 10.68 5.64
C GLY A 45 2.24 10.06 5.74
N VAL A 46 2.12 8.88 6.33
CA VAL A 46 0.80 8.26 6.59
C VAL A 46 -0.01 9.09 7.58
N ARG A 47 0.59 9.57 8.67
CA ARG A 47 -0.09 10.44 9.65
C ARG A 47 -0.62 11.72 9.00
N SER A 48 0.21 12.40 8.21
CA SER A 48 -0.18 13.61 7.48
C SER A 48 -1.32 13.34 6.50
N LEU A 49 -1.31 12.19 5.81
CA LEU A 49 -2.39 11.79 4.90
C LEU A 49 -3.71 11.54 5.66
N LEU A 50 -3.65 10.87 6.80
CA LEU A 50 -4.82 10.64 7.66
C LEU A 50 -5.38 11.97 8.23
N GLU A 51 -4.51 12.91 8.56
CA GLU A 51 -4.91 14.26 9.01
C GLU A 51 -5.63 15.02 7.90
N TYR A 52 -5.10 14.97 6.67
CA TYR A 52 -5.79 15.50 5.50
C TYR A 52 -7.19 14.87 5.33
N SER A 53 -7.28 13.54 5.36
CA SER A 53 -8.57 12.84 5.24
C SER A 53 -9.57 13.29 6.29
N ARG A 54 -9.13 13.42 7.54
CA ARG A 54 -9.98 13.87 8.65
C ARG A 54 -10.49 15.30 8.46
N SER A 55 -9.66 16.19 7.92
CA SER A 55 -10.02 17.60 7.72
C SER A 55 -10.87 17.83 6.47
N SER A 56 -10.63 17.07 5.39
CA SER A 56 -11.31 17.23 4.09
C SER A 56 -12.54 16.34 3.94
N GLY A 57 -12.65 15.26 4.74
CA GLY A 57 -13.65 14.21 4.53
C GLY A 57 -13.34 13.26 3.36
N THR A 58 -12.20 13.41 2.68
CA THR A 58 -11.83 12.56 1.53
C THR A 58 -11.42 11.18 2.02
N PRO A 59 -12.04 10.09 1.52
CA PRO A 59 -11.69 8.74 1.95
C PRO A 59 -10.32 8.31 1.43
N ILE A 60 -9.61 7.50 2.23
CA ILE A 60 -8.35 6.89 1.85
C ILE A 60 -8.51 5.38 1.76
N THR A 61 -7.93 4.79 0.71
CA THR A 61 -7.80 3.34 0.55
C THR A 61 -6.32 2.98 0.46
N PHE A 62 -5.84 2.16 1.39
CA PHE A 62 -4.48 1.63 1.32
C PHE A 62 -4.37 0.54 0.27
N ARG A 63 -3.26 0.57 -0.47
CA ARG A 63 -3.00 -0.39 -1.55
C ARG A 63 -1.54 -0.81 -1.57
N THR A 64 -1.32 -2.11 -1.74
CA THR A 64 -0.04 -2.67 -2.15
C THR A 64 -0.11 -3.11 -3.61
N ALA A 65 -0.06 -4.40 -3.92
CA ALA A 65 -0.08 -4.92 -5.30
C ALA A 65 -1.47 -4.84 -6.00
N GLY A 66 -2.54 -4.50 -5.29
CA GLY A 66 -3.88 -4.39 -5.89
C GLY A 66 -4.47 -5.73 -6.31
N THR A 67 -4.22 -6.78 -5.57
CA THR A 67 -4.68 -8.16 -5.85
C THR A 67 -6.03 -8.50 -5.23
N SER A 68 -6.76 -7.52 -4.69
CA SER A 68 -8.10 -7.72 -4.14
C SER A 68 -9.07 -8.20 -5.21
N LEU A 69 -9.87 -9.21 -4.90
CA LEU A 69 -10.92 -9.75 -5.78
C LEU A 69 -12.29 -9.09 -5.59
N SER A 70 -12.43 -8.20 -4.62
CA SER A 70 -13.70 -7.59 -4.21
C SER A 70 -13.68 -6.06 -4.19
N GLY A 71 -12.70 -5.42 -4.84
CA GLY A 71 -12.64 -3.96 -4.95
C GLY A 71 -12.13 -3.24 -3.70
N GLN A 72 -11.49 -3.95 -2.75
CA GLN A 72 -11.03 -3.31 -1.50
C GLN A 72 -9.83 -2.39 -1.69
N SER A 73 -9.12 -2.46 -2.82
CA SER A 73 -7.93 -1.65 -3.10
C SER A 73 -8.15 -0.55 -4.15
N ILE A 74 -9.39 -0.22 -4.44
CA ILE A 74 -9.79 0.89 -5.31
C ILE A 74 -10.74 1.85 -4.60
N THR A 75 -10.78 3.11 -5.04
CA THR A 75 -11.59 4.17 -4.42
C THR A 75 -11.80 5.30 -5.41
N THR A 76 -12.80 6.14 -5.15
CA THR A 76 -12.93 7.46 -5.80
C THR A 76 -12.16 8.55 -5.05
N GLY A 77 -11.75 8.32 -3.80
CA GLY A 77 -10.93 9.23 -3.02
C GLY A 77 -9.43 9.05 -3.29
N ILE A 78 -8.62 8.94 -2.24
CA ILE A 78 -7.16 8.83 -2.35
C ILE A 78 -6.72 7.37 -2.20
N ILE A 79 -5.87 6.90 -3.11
CA ILE A 79 -5.11 5.66 -2.93
C ILE A 79 -3.81 5.99 -2.20
N ALA A 80 -3.61 5.38 -1.04
CA ALA A 80 -2.33 5.38 -0.32
C ALA A 80 -1.54 4.13 -0.73
N GLU A 81 -0.58 4.29 -1.65
CA GLU A 81 0.26 3.19 -2.09
C GLU A 81 1.40 2.97 -1.10
N VAL A 82 1.45 1.79 -0.48
CA VAL A 82 2.44 1.37 0.51
C VAL A 82 3.18 0.11 0.06
N LEU A 83 3.64 0.11 -1.18
CA LEU A 83 4.32 -1.04 -1.79
C LEU A 83 5.85 -0.86 -1.79
N TYR A 84 6.36 0.16 -2.48
CA TYR A 84 7.79 0.25 -2.80
C TYR A 84 8.66 0.70 -1.63
N ASP A 85 8.24 1.70 -0.87
CA ASP A 85 9.00 2.25 0.26
C ASP A 85 8.78 1.49 1.58
N TRP A 86 7.88 0.50 1.59
CA TRP A 86 7.41 -0.22 2.78
C TRP A 86 7.81 -1.70 2.76
N GLN A 87 9.12 -1.98 2.60
CA GLN A 87 9.64 -3.33 2.45
C GLN A 87 10.59 -3.77 3.57
N LYS A 88 10.61 -3.09 4.72
CA LYS A 88 11.42 -3.49 5.86
C LYS A 88 10.84 -4.74 6.52
N PHE A 89 11.73 -5.58 7.04
CA PHE A 89 11.35 -6.76 7.81
C PHE A 89 12.32 -7.01 8.97
N LYS A 90 11.88 -7.79 9.95
CA LYS A 90 12.70 -8.23 11.08
C LYS A 90 12.33 -9.65 11.45
N ILE A 91 13.33 -10.54 11.53
CA ILE A 91 13.15 -11.90 12.05
C ILE A 91 13.15 -11.85 13.58
N LEU A 92 12.21 -12.53 14.18
CA LEU A 92 12.00 -12.61 15.61
C LEU A 92 12.03 -14.09 16.04
N GLU A 93 12.38 -14.34 17.31
CA GLU A 93 12.29 -15.65 17.96
C GLU A 93 12.95 -16.79 17.13
N ASN A 94 14.15 -16.55 16.60
CA ASN A 94 14.86 -17.53 15.75
C ASN A 94 14.03 -18.07 14.58
N GLY A 95 13.25 -17.20 13.92
CA GLY A 95 12.44 -17.55 12.76
C GLY A 95 11.02 -18.06 13.09
N ASN A 96 10.61 -18.08 14.36
CA ASN A 96 9.25 -18.42 14.74
C ASN A 96 8.25 -17.29 14.48
N ALA A 97 8.74 -16.04 14.34
CA ALA A 97 7.96 -14.90 13.93
C ALA A 97 8.74 -14.00 12.96
N ILE A 98 8.02 -13.32 12.10
CA ILE A 98 8.54 -12.26 11.23
C ILE A 98 7.65 -11.03 11.39
N TRP A 99 8.26 -9.89 11.66
CA TRP A 99 7.63 -8.60 11.49
C TRP A 99 7.99 -8.06 10.11
N CYS A 100 7.02 -7.58 9.37
CA CYS A 100 7.26 -6.99 8.05
C CYS A 100 6.30 -5.83 7.78
N GLN A 101 6.77 -4.88 7.00
CA GLN A 101 5.96 -3.80 6.45
C GLN A 101 5.05 -4.33 5.32
N PRO A 102 3.95 -3.63 4.99
CA PRO A 102 2.92 -4.12 4.07
C PRO A 102 3.39 -4.34 2.62
N GLY A 103 4.51 -3.75 2.21
CA GLY A 103 5.10 -3.95 0.88
C GLY A 103 5.94 -5.22 0.75
N VAL A 104 6.18 -5.96 1.83
CA VAL A 104 6.93 -7.22 1.76
C VAL A 104 6.07 -8.30 1.10
N ASN A 105 6.56 -8.82 -0.01
CA ASN A 105 5.91 -9.92 -0.73
C ASN A 105 6.04 -11.24 0.03
N GLY A 106 4.98 -12.07 0.03
CA GLY A 106 4.95 -13.33 0.77
C GLY A 106 6.01 -14.34 0.32
N ALA A 107 6.31 -14.42 -0.98
CA ALA A 107 7.38 -15.28 -1.49
C ALA A 107 8.76 -14.81 -1.00
N VAL A 108 8.98 -13.50 -0.91
CA VAL A 108 10.20 -12.92 -0.33
C VAL A 108 10.29 -13.27 1.15
N ALA A 109 9.20 -13.13 1.92
CA ALA A 109 9.15 -13.53 3.33
C ALA A 109 9.50 -15.02 3.50
N ASN A 110 8.95 -15.90 2.67
CA ASN A 110 9.27 -17.32 2.69
C ASN A 110 10.77 -17.60 2.39
N LYS A 111 11.33 -16.90 1.39
CA LYS A 111 12.77 -17.00 1.08
C LYS A 111 13.65 -16.58 2.25
N ILE A 112 13.29 -15.50 2.94
CA ILE A 112 13.99 -15.01 4.12
C ILE A 112 13.94 -16.02 5.27
N LEU A 113 12.82 -16.74 5.44
CA LEU A 113 12.61 -17.71 6.50
C LEU A 113 13.24 -19.10 6.20
N THR A 114 13.69 -19.36 4.97
CA THR A 114 14.28 -20.64 4.56
C THR A 114 15.45 -21.10 5.47
N PRO A 115 16.42 -20.26 5.87
CA PRO A 115 17.49 -20.67 6.77
C PRO A 115 17.02 -21.17 8.14
N TYR A 116 15.83 -20.77 8.57
CA TYR A 116 15.20 -21.18 9.82
C TYR A 116 14.29 -22.42 9.66
N GLN A 117 14.22 -23.00 8.45
CA GLN A 117 13.30 -24.09 8.11
C GLN A 117 11.83 -23.71 8.42
N ARG A 118 11.45 -22.48 8.13
CA ARG A 118 10.11 -21.91 8.38
C ARG A 118 9.57 -21.26 7.11
N ARG A 119 8.26 -21.07 7.10
CA ARG A 119 7.53 -20.25 6.13
C ARG A 119 6.34 -19.57 6.81
N ILE A 120 5.78 -18.52 6.20
CA ILE A 120 4.52 -17.92 6.66
C ILE A 120 3.38 -18.92 6.50
N GLY A 121 2.37 -18.84 7.38
CA GLY A 121 1.18 -19.69 7.31
C GLY A 121 0.28 -19.40 6.12
N PRO A 122 -0.07 -18.13 5.82
CA PRO A 122 -0.89 -17.78 4.67
C PRO A 122 -0.18 -18.14 3.34
N ASP A 123 -0.94 -18.74 2.42
CA ASP A 123 -0.47 -19.14 1.09
C ASP A 123 -1.48 -18.72 0.01
N PRO A 124 -1.69 -17.40 -0.20
CA PRO A 124 -2.62 -16.91 -1.19
C PRO A 124 -2.10 -17.14 -2.62
N ALA A 125 -3.01 -17.27 -3.60
CA ALA A 125 -2.66 -17.43 -5.02
C ALA A 125 -1.77 -16.27 -5.55
N SER A 126 -1.83 -15.11 -4.92
CA SER A 126 -1.04 -13.90 -5.24
C SER A 126 0.24 -13.76 -4.41
N ILE A 127 0.78 -14.87 -3.88
CA ILE A 127 1.96 -14.82 -2.99
C ILE A 127 3.25 -14.37 -3.70
N ASN A 128 3.31 -14.46 -5.02
CA ASN A 128 4.45 -14.08 -5.86
C ASN A 128 4.36 -12.64 -6.36
#